data_8ccd115ca5c4d4f6d0a9decc921b6cab
#
_entry.id   8ccd115ca5c4d4f6d0a9decc921b6cab
#
_cell.length_a   1.000
_cell.length_b   1.000
_cell.length_c   1.000
_cell.angle_alpha   90.00
_cell.angle_beta   90.00
_cell.angle_gamma   90.00
#
_symmetry.space_group_name_H-M   'P 1'
#
loop_
_entity.id
_entity.type
_entity.pdbx_description
1 polymer ?
#
loop_
_entity_poly.entity_id
_entity_poly.type
_entity_poly.pdbx_seq_one_letter_code
_entity_poly.pdbx_strand_id
1 'polypeptide(L)'
;MGIIEKMRLDGKKGFVTGAARGIGKCTARAFAEAGADVAIVDLDIEEAKKTAQELQELTGRKVIAIQTDCTNKEQVDAMVKQVVEELGGLNFCHNNAGICINAPAEEMTYEQWLKVININLNGIFLTDIAAGKYMLENGGGSIINTASMSAHIVNVPQPQCAYNASKAGVIQLTKSL
;
A
#
# COMPACT_ATOMS: atom_id res chain seq x y z
N MET A 1 -20.81 23.12 5.30
CA MET A 1 -19.63 22.42 4.74
C MET A 1 -20.06 21.69 3.48
N GLY A 2 -19.50 22.10 2.33
CA GLY A 2 -19.80 21.49 1.04
C GLY A 2 -19.25 20.04 0.93
N ILE A 3 -19.71 19.29 -0.09
CA ILE A 3 -19.28 17.89 -0.28
C ILE A 3 -17.75 17.80 -0.53
N ILE A 4 -17.20 18.74 -1.29
CA ILE A 4 -15.76 18.80 -1.58
C ILE A 4 -14.93 19.05 -0.31
N GLU A 5 -15.41 19.91 0.58
CA GLU A 5 -14.74 20.19 1.86
C GLU A 5 -14.71 18.94 2.77
N LYS A 6 -15.76 18.10 2.70
CA LYS A 6 -15.81 16.84 3.44
C LYS A 6 -14.84 15.78 2.92
N MET A 7 -14.39 15.90 1.68
CA MET A 7 -13.40 15.01 1.07
C MET A 7 -11.94 15.45 1.32
N ARG A 8 -11.74 16.59 1.95
CA ARG A 8 -10.39 17.07 2.23
C ARG A 8 -9.73 16.27 3.33
N LEU A 9 -8.40 16.13 3.17
CA LEU A 9 -7.52 15.40 4.09
C LEU A 9 -6.49 16.32 4.75
N ASP A 10 -6.83 17.61 4.91
CA ASP A 10 -5.93 18.59 5.52
C ASP A 10 -5.50 18.14 6.92
N GLY A 11 -4.17 18.13 7.15
CA GLY A 11 -3.59 17.68 8.41
C GLY A 11 -3.54 16.16 8.59
N LYS A 12 -4.09 15.37 7.65
CA LYS A 12 -3.96 13.91 7.67
C LYS A 12 -2.60 13.48 7.10
N LYS A 13 -2.12 12.34 7.59
CA LYS A 13 -0.82 11.80 7.27
C LYS A 13 -0.94 10.31 7.01
N GLY A 14 -0.24 9.84 6.00
CA GLY A 14 -0.30 8.42 5.67
C GLY A 14 0.77 7.96 4.71
N PHE A 15 0.70 6.69 4.34
CA PHE A 15 1.61 6.12 3.36
C PHE A 15 0.88 5.28 2.31
N VAL A 16 1.53 5.10 1.16
CA VAL A 16 1.09 4.20 0.10
C VAL A 16 2.25 3.27 -0.26
N THR A 17 2.03 1.95 -0.24
CA THR A 17 3.04 0.96 -0.65
C THR A 17 2.97 0.66 -2.15
N GLY A 18 4.13 0.35 -2.78
CA GLY A 18 4.21 0.19 -4.22
C GLY A 18 3.86 1.49 -4.96
N ALA A 19 4.28 2.63 -4.41
CA ALA A 19 3.82 3.94 -4.83
C ALA A 19 4.83 4.72 -5.70
N ALA A 20 5.97 4.13 -6.03
CA ALA A 20 6.92 4.75 -6.95
C ALA A 20 6.30 4.99 -8.35
N ARG A 21 5.32 4.16 -8.76
CA ARG A 21 4.67 4.25 -10.07
C ARG A 21 3.24 3.69 -10.05
N GLY A 22 2.55 3.76 -11.21
CA GLY A 22 1.28 3.08 -11.45
C GLY A 22 0.15 3.54 -10.52
N ILE A 23 -0.67 2.57 -10.07
CA ILE A 23 -1.86 2.84 -9.23
C ILE A 23 -1.45 3.48 -7.91
N GLY A 24 -0.39 2.98 -7.25
CA GLY A 24 0.09 3.54 -5.99
C GLY A 24 0.48 5.01 -6.10
N LYS A 25 1.23 5.39 -7.15
CA LYS A 25 1.57 6.80 -7.42
C LYS A 25 0.31 7.65 -7.63
N CYS A 26 -0.64 7.17 -8.44
CA CYS A 26 -1.89 7.90 -8.68
C CYS A 26 -2.72 8.09 -7.40
N THR A 27 -2.75 7.06 -6.55
CA THR A 27 -3.46 7.14 -5.25
C THR A 27 -2.75 8.09 -4.29
N ALA A 28 -1.42 8.01 -4.19
CA ALA A 28 -0.65 8.94 -3.38
C ALA A 28 -0.84 10.39 -3.82
N ARG A 29 -0.87 10.63 -5.14
CA ARG A 29 -1.20 11.93 -5.72
C ARG A 29 -2.58 12.40 -5.28
N ALA A 30 -3.61 11.57 -5.39
CA ALA A 30 -4.96 11.92 -5.00
C ALA A 30 -5.06 12.30 -3.51
N PHE A 31 -4.36 11.59 -2.63
CA PHE A 31 -4.29 11.94 -1.21
C PHE A 31 -3.58 13.28 -0.98
N ALA A 32 -2.46 13.53 -1.65
CA ALA A 32 -1.75 14.79 -1.55
C ALA A 32 -2.56 15.98 -2.10
N GLU A 33 -3.24 15.82 -3.25
CA GLU A 33 -4.17 16.83 -3.81
C GLU A 33 -5.35 17.10 -2.87
N ALA A 34 -5.81 16.08 -2.13
CA ALA A 34 -6.84 16.26 -1.10
C ALA A 34 -6.33 16.96 0.17
N GLY A 35 -5.03 17.20 0.30
CA GLY A 35 -4.42 17.96 1.39
C GLY A 35 -3.62 17.15 2.42
N ALA A 36 -3.44 15.83 2.20
CA ALA A 36 -2.66 14.99 3.11
C ALA A 36 -1.14 15.12 2.89
N ASP A 37 -0.38 14.86 3.94
CA ASP A 37 1.05 14.54 3.82
C ASP A 37 1.23 13.04 3.61
N VAL A 38 2.09 12.61 2.68
CA VAL A 38 2.12 11.23 2.19
C VAL A 38 3.55 10.68 2.12
N ALA A 39 3.75 9.45 2.57
CA ALA A 39 4.98 8.71 2.30
C ALA A 39 4.78 7.77 1.09
N ILE A 40 5.69 7.88 0.13
CA ILE A 40 5.85 7.00 -1.02
C ILE A 40 6.74 5.84 -0.60
N VAL A 41 6.15 4.67 -0.42
CA VAL A 41 6.87 3.48 0.05
C VAL A 41 7.06 2.51 -1.11
N ASP A 42 8.30 2.17 -1.43
CA ASP A 42 8.62 1.25 -2.54
C ASP A 42 9.97 0.56 -2.32
N LEU A 43 10.22 -0.53 -3.03
CA LEU A 43 11.55 -1.16 -3.14
C LEU A 43 12.52 -0.29 -3.95
N ASP A 44 12.00 0.38 -4.99
CA ASP A 44 12.74 1.26 -5.89
C ASP A 44 12.81 2.67 -5.31
N ILE A 45 13.78 2.89 -4.43
CA ILE A 45 13.92 4.18 -3.72
C ILE A 45 14.19 5.36 -4.65
N GLU A 46 14.91 5.16 -5.73
CA GLU A 46 15.24 6.25 -6.65
C GLU A 46 13.99 6.72 -7.41
N GLU A 47 13.14 5.80 -7.83
CA GLU A 47 11.87 6.15 -8.46
C GLU A 47 10.86 6.71 -7.43
N ALA A 48 10.87 6.19 -6.20
CA ALA A 48 10.05 6.73 -5.11
C ALA A 48 10.43 8.19 -4.77
N LYS A 49 11.73 8.53 -4.74
CA LYS A 49 12.20 9.91 -4.54
C LYS A 49 11.72 10.85 -5.64
N LYS A 50 11.81 10.44 -6.91
CA LYS A 50 11.30 11.24 -8.04
C LYS A 50 9.80 11.49 -7.91
N THR A 51 9.05 10.45 -7.59
CA THR A 51 7.60 10.56 -7.38
C THR A 51 7.29 11.47 -6.19
N ALA A 52 8.01 11.35 -5.08
CA ALA A 52 7.80 12.22 -3.92
C ALA A 52 8.07 13.69 -4.25
N GLN A 53 9.18 13.98 -4.95
CA GLN A 53 9.51 15.33 -5.39
C GLN A 53 8.44 15.91 -6.32
N GLU A 54 8.04 15.15 -7.35
CA GLU A 54 6.98 15.56 -8.29
C GLU A 54 5.68 15.91 -7.56
N LEU A 55 5.26 15.07 -6.61
CA LEU A 55 4.02 15.31 -5.88
C LEU A 55 4.14 16.49 -4.89
N GLN A 56 5.30 16.68 -4.29
CA GLN A 56 5.55 17.83 -3.41
C GLN A 56 5.52 19.14 -4.20
N GLU A 57 6.15 19.18 -5.39
CA GLU A 57 6.12 20.35 -6.28
C GLU A 57 4.70 20.66 -6.78
N LEU A 58 3.93 19.61 -7.12
CA LEU A 58 2.57 19.74 -7.62
C LEU A 58 1.58 20.24 -6.56
N THR A 59 1.70 19.76 -5.32
CA THR A 59 0.65 19.93 -4.30
C THR A 59 1.03 20.86 -3.16
N GLY A 60 2.32 21.17 -3.01
CA GLY A 60 2.85 21.90 -1.86
C GLY A 60 2.75 21.12 -0.53
N ARG A 61 2.36 19.83 -0.56
CA ARG A 61 2.28 18.98 0.62
C ARG A 61 3.62 18.36 0.93
N LYS A 62 3.81 17.94 2.18
CA LYS A 62 4.99 17.16 2.54
C LYS A 62 4.84 15.75 1.98
N VAL A 63 5.73 15.38 1.06
CA VAL A 63 5.78 14.04 0.48
C VAL A 63 7.19 13.49 0.63
N ILE A 64 7.32 12.34 1.28
CA ILE A 64 8.60 11.69 1.56
C ILE A 64 8.69 10.35 0.83
N ALA A 65 9.90 9.84 0.63
CA ALA A 65 10.15 8.53 0.03
C ALA A 65 10.86 7.61 1.02
N ILE A 66 10.36 6.38 1.17
CA ILE A 66 10.93 5.39 2.08
C ILE A 66 11.14 4.08 1.33
N GLN A 67 12.36 3.53 1.40
CA GLN A 67 12.65 2.20 0.86
C GLN A 67 12.17 1.12 1.83
N THR A 68 11.32 0.20 1.37
CA THR A 68 10.81 -0.87 2.22
C THR A 68 10.49 -2.11 1.40
N ASP A 69 11.01 -3.25 1.82
CA ASP A 69 10.48 -4.55 1.44
C ASP A 69 9.32 -4.90 2.38
N CYS A 70 8.09 -4.82 1.88
CA CYS A 70 6.88 -5.12 2.67
C CYS A 70 6.82 -6.58 3.15
N THR A 71 7.65 -7.49 2.62
CA THR A 71 7.74 -8.87 3.09
C THR A 71 8.68 -9.04 4.28
N ASN A 72 9.43 -8.00 4.64
CA ASN A 72 10.35 -7.98 5.76
C ASN A 72 9.74 -7.21 6.94
N LYS A 73 9.45 -7.93 8.02
CA LYS A 73 8.77 -7.36 9.20
C LYS A 73 9.54 -6.20 9.82
N GLU A 74 10.85 -6.33 9.96
CA GLU A 74 11.72 -5.33 10.59
C GLU A 74 11.74 -4.04 9.77
N GLN A 75 11.77 -4.13 8.43
CA GLN A 75 11.69 -2.98 7.54
C GLN A 75 10.30 -2.32 7.60
N VAL A 76 9.23 -3.09 7.69
CA VAL A 76 7.87 -2.56 7.83
C VAL A 76 7.70 -1.82 9.16
N ASP A 77 8.18 -2.37 10.26
CA ASP A 77 8.13 -1.70 11.56
C ASP A 77 8.95 -0.38 11.55
N ALA A 78 10.15 -0.40 10.95
CA ALA A 78 10.98 0.78 10.79
C ALA A 78 10.32 1.84 9.88
N MET A 79 9.68 1.43 8.80
CA MET A 79 8.95 2.31 7.87
C MET A 79 7.80 3.02 8.59
N VAL A 80 6.97 2.32 9.34
CA VAL A 80 5.87 2.95 10.09
C VAL A 80 6.42 3.97 11.11
N LYS A 81 7.49 3.63 11.83
CA LYS A 81 8.16 4.54 12.74
C LYS A 81 8.67 5.80 12.01
N GLN A 82 9.35 5.64 10.88
CA GLN A 82 9.85 6.76 10.07
C GLN A 82 8.70 7.64 9.56
N VAL A 83 7.59 7.06 9.08
CA VAL A 83 6.40 7.83 8.68
C VAL A 83 5.90 8.70 9.83
N VAL A 84 5.77 8.12 11.02
CA VAL A 84 5.31 8.85 12.21
C VAL A 84 6.28 9.97 12.60
N GLU A 85 7.58 9.70 12.62
CA GLU A 85 8.61 10.70 12.98
C GLU A 85 8.67 11.85 11.97
N GLU A 86 8.67 11.53 10.67
CA GLU A 86 8.84 12.55 9.65
C GLU A 86 7.55 13.31 9.33
N LEU A 87 6.40 12.64 9.26
CA LEU A 87 5.13 13.31 8.96
C LEU A 87 4.41 13.83 10.21
N GLY A 88 4.81 13.36 11.41
CA GLY A 88 4.20 13.74 12.69
C GLY A 88 2.91 12.98 12.99
N GLY A 89 2.75 11.76 12.50
CA GLY A 89 1.62 10.87 12.79
C GLY A 89 1.26 9.95 11.63
N LEU A 90 0.21 9.11 11.84
CA LEU A 90 -0.30 8.18 10.85
C LEU A 90 -1.82 8.06 11.01
N ASN A 91 -2.58 8.52 10.03
CA ASN A 91 -4.04 8.51 10.02
C ASN A 91 -4.63 7.55 8.99
N PHE A 92 -3.88 7.25 7.93
CA PHE A 92 -4.30 6.30 6.91
C PHE A 92 -3.10 5.57 6.31
N CYS A 93 -3.36 4.37 5.78
CA CYS A 93 -2.41 3.71 4.90
C CYS A 93 -3.14 3.03 3.74
N HIS A 94 -2.46 2.95 2.60
CA HIS A 94 -2.92 2.21 1.45
C HIS A 94 -1.89 1.16 1.07
N ASN A 95 -2.20 -0.09 1.36
CA ASN A 95 -1.41 -1.25 1.01
C ASN A 95 -1.73 -1.65 -0.43
N ASN A 96 -0.91 -1.14 -1.36
CA ASN A 96 -1.08 -1.33 -2.79
C ASN A 96 0.00 -2.23 -3.42
N ALA A 97 1.16 -2.37 -2.78
CA ALA A 97 2.23 -3.21 -3.30
C ALA A 97 1.74 -4.62 -3.65
N GLY A 98 2.08 -5.07 -4.85
CA GLY A 98 1.66 -6.38 -5.32
C GLY A 98 2.22 -6.72 -6.69
N ILE A 99 2.28 -8.01 -6.97
CA ILE A 99 2.75 -8.57 -8.24
C ILE A 99 1.78 -9.61 -8.77
N CYS A 100 1.85 -9.86 -10.07
CA CYS A 100 1.21 -11.01 -10.71
C CYS A 100 2.27 -11.80 -11.48
N ILE A 101 2.25 -13.12 -11.32
CA ILE A 101 3.04 -14.06 -12.14
C ILE A 101 2.03 -14.94 -12.87
N ASN A 102 2.09 -14.90 -14.20
CA ASN A 102 1.25 -15.72 -15.07
C ASN A 102 1.99 -17.02 -15.39
N ALA A 103 1.42 -18.14 -15.01
CA ALA A 103 1.88 -19.48 -15.38
C ALA A 103 0.68 -20.43 -15.31
N PRO A 104 0.57 -21.44 -16.23
CA PRO A 104 -0.37 -22.54 -16.06
C PRO A 104 -0.20 -23.17 -14.67
N ALA A 105 -1.29 -23.61 -14.04
CA ALA A 105 -1.23 -24.08 -12.65
C ALA A 105 -0.31 -25.29 -12.47
N GLU A 106 -0.27 -26.19 -13.46
CA GLU A 106 0.60 -27.37 -13.52
C GLU A 106 2.08 -27.04 -13.77
N GLU A 107 2.40 -25.85 -14.25
CA GLU A 107 3.76 -25.38 -14.51
C GLU A 107 4.26 -24.37 -13.47
N MET A 108 3.38 -23.83 -12.63
CA MET A 108 3.74 -22.84 -11.62
C MET A 108 4.64 -23.46 -10.55
N THR A 109 5.86 -22.95 -10.42
CA THR A 109 6.75 -23.43 -9.38
C THR A 109 6.30 -22.96 -7.99
N TYR A 110 6.72 -23.71 -6.95
CA TYR A 110 6.40 -23.33 -5.57
C TYR A 110 7.03 -21.98 -5.18
N GLU A 111 8.19 -21.64 -5.72
CA GLU A 111 8.87 -20.37 -5.52
C GLU A 111 8.07 -19.20 -6.13
N GLN A 112 7.51 -19.40 -7.32
CA GLN A 112 6.63 -18.40 -7.97
C GLN A 112 5.36 -18.18 -7.15
N TRP A 113 4.74 -19.27 -6.68
CA TRP A 113 3.60 -19.22 -5.78
C TRP A 113 3.93 -18.43 -4.51
N LEU A 114 5.00 -18.84 -3.78
CA LEU A 114 5.41 -18.18 -2.54
C LEU A 114 5.72 -16.71 -2.75
N LYS A 115 6.38 -16.34 -3.85
CA LYS A 115 6.69 -14.94 -4.15
C LYS A 115 5.43 -14.09 -4.25
N VAL A 116 4.39 -14.58 -4.95
CA VAL A 116 3.12 -13.86 -5.07
C VAL A 116 2.39 -13.78 -3.72
N ILE A 117 2.31 -14.89 -2.98
CA ILE A 117 1.64 -14.92 -1.67
C ILE A 117 2.37 -14.00 -0.67
N ASN A 118 3.69 -14.06 -0.62
CA ASN A 118 4.48 -13.26 0.32
C ASN A 118 4.30 -11.76 0.07
N ILE A 119 4.34 -11.31 -1.17
CA ILE A 119 4.19 -9.88 -1.47
C ILE A 119 2.73 -9.44 -1.31
N ASN A 120 1.79 -10.17 -1.92
CA ASN A 120 0.41 -9.71 -2.05
C ASN A 120 -0.44 -9.91 -0.80
N LEU A 121 -0.11 -10.88 0.06
CA LEU A 121 -0.90 -11.23 1.24
C LEU A 121 -0.11 -11.03 2.53
N ASN A 122 1.06 -11.68 2.67
CA ASN A 122 1.84 -11.57 3.89
C ASN A 122 2.38 -10.13 4.09
N GLY A 123 2.79 -9.46 3.00
CA GLY A 123 3.22 -8.06 3.06
C GLY A 123 2.10 -7.11 3.51
N ILE A 124 0.88 -7.32 3.02
CA ILE A 124 -0.29 -6.56 3.48
C ILE A 124 -0.56 -6.84 4.97
N PHE A 125 -0.52 -8.11 5.39
CA PHE A 125 -0.70 -8.46 6.81
C PHE A 125 0.32 -7.76 7.71
N LEU A 126 1.60 -7.74 7.32
CA LEU A 126 2.65 -7.09 8.11
C LEU A 126 2.41 -5.57 8.22
N THR A 127 2.07 -4.93 7.12
CA THR A 127 1.78 -3.48 7.09
C THR A 127 0.50 -3.12 7.85
N ASP A 128 -0.55 -3.94 7.73
CA ASP A 128 -1.80 -3.78 8.49
C ASP A 128 -1.54 -3.82 10.00
N ILE A 129 -0.78 -4.82 10.47
CA ILE A 129 -0.49 -4.98 11.89
C ILE A 129 0.38 -3.83 12.41
N ALA A 130 1.42 -3.42 11.67
CA ALA A 130 2.31 -2.35 12.11
C ALA A 130 1.57 -0.99 12.15
N ALA A 131 0.83 -0.65 11.09
CA ALA A 131 0.04 0.58 11.05
C ALA A 131 -1.12 0.56 12.05
N GLY A 132 -1.85 -0.56 12.13
CA GLY A 132 -2.99 -0.74 13.01
C GLY A 132 -2.64 -0.58 14.49
N LYS A 133 -1.52 -1.14 14.93
CA LYS A 133 -1.03 -0.95 16.32
C LYS A 133 -0.85 0.53 16.64
N TYR A 134 -0.14 1.26 15.80
CA TYR A 134 0.04 2.70 16.01
C TYR A 134 -1.31 3.44 16.03
N MET A 135 -2.19 3.15 15.06
CA MET A 135 -3.49 3.82 14.96
C MET A 135 -4.38 3.57 16.18
N LEU A 136 -4.41 2.33 16.69
CA LEU A 136 -5.20 1.99 17.90
C LEU A 136 -4.78 2.81 19.13
N GLU A 137 -3.49 3.07 19.27
CA GLU A 137 -2.92 3.83 20.40
C GLU A 137 -3.03 5.35 20.22
N ASN A 138 -3.26 5.83 18.98
CA ASN A 138 -3.17 7.25 18.62
C ASN A 138 -4.46 7.81 17.99
N GLY A 139 -5.62 7.32 18.42
CA GLY A 139 -6.91 7.92 18.06
C GLY A 139 -7.57 7.33 16.82
N GLY A 140 -7.08 6.19 16.34
CA GLY A 140 -7.66 5.49 15.20
C GLY A 140 -7.07 5.91 13.85
N GLY A 141 -7.56 5.25 12.80
CA GLY A 141 -7.11 5.50 11.43
C GLY A 141 -7.94 4.73 10.41
N SER A 142 -7.51 4.79 9.16
CA SER A 142 -8.13 4.05 8.04
C SER A 142 -7.07 3.24 7.30
N ILE A 143 -7.32 1.96 7.11
CA ILE A 143 -6.46 1.04 6.34
C ILE A 143 -7.20 0.63 5.08
N ILE A 144 -6.54 0.79 3.94
CA ILE A 144 -7.06 0.42 2.62
C ILE A 144 -6.16 -0.66 2.05
N ASN A 145 -6.73 -1.80 1.69
CA ASN A 145 -6.02 -2.92 1.07
C ASN A 145 -6.44 -3.11 -0.38
N THR A 146 -5.50 -3.10 -1.31
CA THR A 146 -5.76 -3.36 -2.72
C THR A 146 -5.97 -4.86 -2.95
N ALA A 147 -7.23 -5.28 -3.04
CA ALA A 147 -7.61 -6.60 -3.52
C ALA A 147 -7.65 -6.63 -5.06
N SER A 148 -8.58 -7.37 -5.64
CA SER A 148 -8.82 -7.43 -7.09
C SER A 148 -10.19 -8.03 -7.38
N MET A 149 -10.77 -7.74 -8.55
CA MET A 149 -11.88 -8.49 -9.09
C MET A 149 -11.55 -9.99 -9.22
N SER A 150 -10.27 -10.31 -9.45
CA SER A 150 -9.76 -11.68 -9.51
C SER A 150 -9.89 -12.47 -8.19
N ALA A 151 -10.26 -11.79 -7.10
CA ALA A 151 -10.63 -12.44 -5.85
C ALA A 151 -12.04 -13.08 -5.88
N HIS A 152 -12.88 -12.67 -6.83
CA HIS A 152 -14.27 -13.11 -6.98
C HIS A 152 -14.51 -13.90 -8.26
N ILE A 153 -13.78 -13.58 -9.32
CA ILE A 153 -13.93 -14.24 -10.63
C ILE A 153 -12.57 -14.73 -11.13
N VAL A 154 -12.59 -15.71 -12.03
CA VAL A 154 -11.40 -16.18 -12.73
C VAL A 154 -11.35 -15.52 -14.10
N ASN A 155 -10.28 -14.79 -14.37
CA ASN A 155 -10.05 -14.17 -15.68
C ASN A 155 -9.54 -15.24 -16.67
N VAL A 156 -10.25 -15.45 -17.76
CA VAL A 156 -9.86 -16.34 -18.83
C VAL A 156 -9.41 -15.50 -20.03
N PRO A 157 -8.25 -15.79 -20.64
CA PRO A 157 -7.37 -16.94 -20.48
C PRO A 157 -6.18 -16.75 -19.52
N GLN A 158 -6.19 -15.80 -18.60
CA GLN A 158 -5.04 -15.44 -17.77
C GLN A 158 -4.75 -16.52 -16.70
N PRO A 159 -3.61 -17.28 -16.81
CA PRO A 159 -3.25 -18.31 -15.84
C PRO A 159 -2.56 -17.67 -14.63
N GLN A 160 -3.31 -17.24 -13.62
CA GLN A 160 -2.82 -16.47 -12.49
C GLN A 160 -3.32 -16.97 -11.13
N CYS A 161 -3.30 -18.29 -10.91
CA CYS A 161 -3.92 -18.92 -9.73
C CYS A 161 -3.37 -18.36 -8.39
N ALA A 162 -2.06 -18.15 -8.26
CA ALA A 162 -1.46 -17.56 -7.07
C ALA A 162 -1.94 -16.12 -6.80
N TYR A 163 -2.07 -15.32 -7.86
CA TYR A 163 -2.60 -13.96 -7.74
C TYR A 163 -4.06 -13.97 -7.26
N ASN A 164 -4.92 -14.78 -7.89
CA ASN A 164 -6.33 -14.90 -7.51
C ASN A 164 -6.46 -15.33 -6.04
N ALA A 165 -5.71 -16.35 -5.62
CA ALA A 165 -5.69 -16.84 -4.24
C ALA A 165 -5.23 -15.75 -3.26
N SER A 166 -4.13 -15.03 -3.60
CA SER A 166 -3.62 -13.95 -2.76
C SER A 166 -4.65 -12.83 -2.57
N LYS A 167 -5.31 -12.42 -3.63
CA LYS A 167 -6.29 -11.31 -3.59
C LYS A 167 -7.61 -11.70 -2.91
N ALA A 168 -8.02 -12.97 -3.00
CA ALA A 168 -9.12 -13.51 -2.19
C ALA A 168 -8.75 -13.52 -0.70
N GLY A 169 -7.51 -13.90 -0.37
CA GLY A 169 -6.96 -13.81 0.99
C GLY A 169 -6.98 -12.38 1.54
N VAL A 170 -6.62 -11.39 0.72
CA VAL A 170 -6.67 -9.95 1.12
C VAL A 170 -8.08 -9.52 1.50
N ILE A 171 -9.11 -9.92 0.74
CA ILE A 171 -10.50 -9.58 1.10
C ILE A 171 -10.86 -10.15 2.46
N GLN A 172 -10.54 -11.43 2.70
CA GLN A 172 -10.90 -12.07 3.96
C GLN A 172 -10.06 -11.55 5.13
N LEU A 173 -8.78 -11.25 4.91
CA LEU A 173 -7.92 -10.60 5.89
C LEU A 173 -8.52 -9.25 6.32
N THR A 174 -8.87 -8.39 5.36
CA THR A 174 -9.44 -7.06 5.63
C THR A 174 -10.75 -7.12 6.42
N LYS A 175 -11.56 -8.17 6.23
CA LYS A 175 -12.80 -8.37 7.00
C LYS A 175 -12.54 -8.87 8.41
N SER A 176 -11.37 -9.44 8.67
CA SER A 176 -11.02 -10.10 9.94
C SER A 176 -10.30 -9.14 10.90
N LEU A 177 -9.76 -8.05 10.37
CA LEU A 177 -9.09 -6.99 11.14
C LEU A 177 -10.06 -5.87 11.53
#